data_3051b8f49bd6dfe9e39a5bcaff61109e
#
_entry.id   3051b8f49bd6dfe9e39a5bcaff61109e
#
_cell.length_a   1.000
_cell.length_b   1.000
_cell.length_c   1.000
_cell.angle_alpha   90.00
_cell.angle_beta   90.00
_cell.angle_gamma   90.00
#
_symmetry.space_group_name_H-M   'P 1'
#
loop_
_entity.id
_entity.type
_entity.pdbx_description
1 polymer ?
#
loop_
_entity_poly.entity_id
_entity_poly.type
_entity_poly.pdbx_seq_one_letter_code
_entity_poly.pdbx_strand_id
1 'polypeptide(L)'
;MEQKKKFKLSFNMALFVIWLVIFLFIGIKAPSFLNANYIISVMLKNIVEIGMVALPMTMIIVTGGIDLSVGNIMVLSCMLGGMAAAGTGNGMVGVLVTVAVGAVCGLINGLMIAKAKISEMITTLATMYLFLGLARGISGGDSVYSFDFAGWCGNTMIGPLPIQIIFYAVLAVVFVIILQKSTFGRKLFAIGLNKNAAKYAGINTEKIQLIIYTVTGLVCALAAFIFLGRFTSVKYDAGTNFNLKVITIVVLGGTSINGGIGDMKGTLLGTLIIATLNSGLTVMNIPIDVQTVVQGVVLLISLIAFSIVQTRAKKKKVIKITSEKSAA
;
A
#
# COMPACT_ATOMS: atom_id res chain seq x y z
N MET A 1 28.25 -12.10 38.10
CA MET A 1 27.71 -12.74 36.87
C MET A 1 27.01 -11.67 36.04
N GLU A 2 27.70 -11.16 35.02
CA GLU A 2 27.14 -10.17 34.09
C GLU A 2 26.02 -10.81 33.28
N GLN A 3 24.80 -10.33 33.46
CA GLN A 3 23.69 -10.65 32.55
C GLN A 3 24.00 -10.05 31.18
N LYS A 4 24.49 -10.85 30.24
CA LYS A 4 24.56 -10.49 28.82
C LYS A 4 23.17 -9.99 28.38
N LYS A 5 23.00 -8.67 28.19
CA LYS A 5 21.81 -8.09 27.56
C LYS A 5 21.62 -8.76 26.20
N LYS A 6 20.70 -9.72 26.09
CA LYS A 6 20.30 -10.29 24.81
C LYS A 6 19.72 -9.16 23.97
N PHE A 7 20.42 -8.79 22.94
CA PHE A 7 20.00 -7.79 21.95
C PHE A 7 18.69 -8.32 21.31
N LYS A 8 17.54 -7.79 21.74
CA LYS A 8 16.25 -8.12 21.12
C LYS A 8 16.16 -7.32 19.83
N LEU A 9 16.44 -7.95 18.71
CA LEU A 9 16.24 -7.34 17.40
C LEU A 9 14.76 -6.95 17.27
N SER A 10 14.49 -5.66 17.09
CA SER A 10 13.14 -5.19 16.75
C SER A 10 12.75 -5.74 15.37
N PHE A 11 11.47 -6.03 15.14
CA PHE A 11 10.99 -6.51 13.84
C PHE A 11 11.43 -5.59 12.68
N ASN A 12 11.31 -4.27 12.88
CA ASN A 12 11.75 -3.28 11.88
C ASN A 12 13.27 -3.32 11.63
N MET A 13 14.07 -3.60 12.66
CA MET A 13 15.52 -3.78 12.49
C MET A 13 15.83 -5.04 11.68
N ALA A 14 15.08 -6.12 11.89
CA ALA A 14 15.21 -7.34 11.08
C ALA A 14 14.85 -7.07 9.60
N LEU A 15 13.77 -6.34 9.34
CA LEU A 15 13.40 -5.92 7.97
C LEU A 15 14.48 -5.04 7.33
N PHE A 16 15.05 -4.11 8.08
CA PHE A 16 16.13 -3.26 7.59
C PHE A 16 17.38 -4.08 7.23
N VAL A 17 17.76 -5.05 8.06
CA VAL A 17 18.87 -5.96 7.77
C VAL A 17 18.58 -6.81 6.51
N ILE A 18 17.36 -7.34 6.38
CA ILE A 18 16.94 -8.08 5.19
C ILE A 18 17.04 -7.19 3.94
N TRP A 19 16.53 -5.97 4.01
CA TRP A 19 16.65 -5.00 2.92
C TRP A 19 18.12 -4.75 2.56
N LEU A 20 18.97 -4.53 3.53
CA LEU A 20 20.40 -4.27 3.30
C LEU A 20 21.09 -5.45 2.64
N VAL A 21 20.80 -6.67 3.08
CA VAL A 21 21.34 -7.92 2.48
C VAL A 21 20.90 -8.04 1.01
N ILE A 22 19.62 -7.82 0.73
CA ILE A 22 19.09 -7.86 -0.65
C ILE A 22 19.75 -6.78 -1.51
N PHE A 23 19.84 -5.54 -0.99
CA PHE A 23 20.45 -4.41 -1.68
C PHE A 23 21.90 -4.67 -2.05
N LEU A 24 22.70 -5.16 -1.08
CA LEU A 24 24.11 -5.50 -1.29
C LEU A 24 24.27 -6.69 -2.25
N PHE A 25 23.45 -7.72 -2.12
CA PHE A 25 23.48 -8.88 -3.02
C PHE A 25 23.24 -8.48 -4.48
N ILE A 26 22.21 -7.65 -4.73
CA ILE A 26 21.91 -7.13 -6.06
C ILE A 26 23.04 -6.23 -6.56
N GLY A 27 23.59 -5.36 -5.71
CA GLY A 27 24.69 -4.47 -6.04
C GLY A 27 25.97 -5.22 -6.46
N ILE A 28 26.26 -6.37 -5.82
CA ILE A 28 27.39 -7.24 -6.18
C ILE A 28 27.15 -7.93 -7.51
N LYS A 29 25.91 -8.42 -7.75
CA LYS A 29 25.56 -9.16 -8.98
C LYS A 29 25.37 -8.25 -10.18
N ALA A 30 24.89 -7.03 -9.97
CA ALA A 30 24.62 -6.02 -10.99
C ALA A 30 25.15 -4.64 -10.55
N PRO A 31 26.44 -4.33 -10.74
CA PRO A 31 27.03 -3.07 -10.27
C PRO A 31 26.34 -1.81 -10.81
N SER A 32 25.72 -1.87 -11.98
CA SER A 32 24.91 -0.79 -12.55
C SER A 32 23.72 -0.38 -11.67
N PHE A 33 23.24 -1.30 -10.83
CA PHE A 33 22.20 -1.02 -9.83
C PHE A 33 22.62 0.00 -8.79
N LEU A 34 23.93 0.04 -8.43
CA LEU A 34 24.47 0.98 -7.42
C LEU A 34 24.64 2.40 -7.95
N ASN A 35 24.35 2.66 -9.22
CA ASN A 35 24.38 4.00 -9.78
C ASN A 35 23.31 4.88 -9.08
N ALA A 36 23.73 6.01 -8.50
CA ALA A 36 22.81 6.90 -7.78
C ALA A 36 21.65 7.40 -8.65
N ASN A 37 21.91 7.69 -9.93
CA ASN A 37 20.84 8.07 -10.86
C ASN A 37 19.84 6.92 -11.08
N TYR A 38 20.32 5.67 -11.15
CA TYR A 38 19.43 4.50 -11.28
C TYR A 38 18.56 4.35 -10.04
N ILE A 39 19.14 4.45 -8.83
CA ILE A 39 18.40 4.34 -7.56
C ILE A 39 17.32 5.42 -7.48
N ILE A 40 17.67 6.68 -7.76
CA ILE A 40 16.75 7.81 -7.58
C ILE A 40 15.72 7.86 -8.71
N SER A 41 16.16 7.78 -9.96
CA SER A 41 15.30 8.04 -11.13
C SER A 41 14.57 6.80 -11.65
N VAL A 42 14.97 5.58 -11.21
CA VAL A 42 14.33 4.34 -11.62
C VAL A 42 13.75 3.60 -10.42
N MET A 43 14.60 3.16 -9.49
CA MET A 43 14.17 2.30 -8.38
C MET A 43 13.11 2.99 -7.50
N LEU A 44 13.43 4.18 -6.97
CA LEU A 44 12.51 4.91 -6.10
C LEU A 44 11.30 5.46 -6.86
N LYS A 45 11.49 5.91 -8.11
CA LYS A 45 10.40 6.41 -8.95
C LYS A 45 9.35 5.32 -9.24
N ASN A 46 9.77 4.09 -9.50
CA ASN A 46 8.90 2.99 -9.90
C ASN A 46 8.04 2.41 -8.77
N ILE A 47 8.32 2.75 -7.51
CA ILE A 47 7.58 2.20 -6.37
C ILE A 47 6.63 3.21 -5.73
N VAL A 48 6.68 4.48 -6.15
CA VAL A 48 5.94 5.56 -5.48
C VAL A 48 4.44 5.28 -5.44
N GLU A 49 3.82 4.93 -6.56
CA GLU A 49 2.38 4.74 -6.62
C GLU A 49 1.92 3.59 -5.74
N ILE A 50 2.66 2.47 -5.78
CA ILE A 50 2.35 1.29 -4.96
C ILE A 50 2.58 1.62 -3.48
N GLY A 51 3.68 2.32 -3.17
CA GLY A 51 4.01 2.78 -1.83
C GLY A 51 2.97 3.74 -1.25
N MET A 52 2.49 4.71 -2.05
CA MET A 52 1.44 5.63 -1.63
C MET A 52 0.16 4.89 -1.23
N VAL A 53 -0.30 3.95 -2.05
CA VAL A 53 -1.51 3.17 -1.78
C VAL A 53 -1.31 2.16 -0.63
N ALA A 54 -0.08 1.70 -0.38
CA ALA A 54 0.24 0.85 0.76
C ALA A 54 0.04 1.55 2.12
N LEU A 55 0.13 2.88 2.18
CA LEU A 55 -0.07 3.62 3.43
C LEU A 55 -1.51 3.49 3.97
N PRO A 56 -2.58 3.88 3.25
CA PRO A 56 -3.94 3.67 3.70
C PRO A 56 -4.31 2.18 3.77
N MET A 57 -3.77 1.31 2.89
CA MET A 57 -3.98 -0.13 2.97
C MET A 57 -3.50 -0.69 4.31
N THR A 58 -2.40 -0.16 4.88
CA THR A 58 -1.94 -0.54 6.23
C THR A 58 -3.03 -0.25 7.27
N MET A 59 -3.72 0.88 7.18
CA MET A 59 -4.83 1.20 8.09
C MET A 59 -6.01 0.25 7.91
N ILE A 60 -6.36 -0.10 6.67
CA ILE A 60 -7.43 -1.07 6.37
C ILE A 60 -7.08 -2.44 6.96
N ILE A 61 -5.86 -2.94 6.70
CA ILE A 61 -5.43 -4.26 7.21
C ILE A 61 -5.33 -4.26 8.74
N VAL A 62 -4.91 -3.17 9.35
CA VAL A 62 -4.92 -3.04 10.83
C VAL A 62 -6.33 -3.20 11.40
N THR A 63 -7.40 -2.81 10.70
CA THR A 63 -8.79 -3.06 11.14
C THR A 63 -9.30 -4.47 10.86
N GLY A 64 -8.51 -5.31 10.20
CA GLY A 64 -8.87 -6.67 9.78
C GLY A 64 -9.55 -6.73 8.40
N GLY A 65 -9.60 -5.62 7.67
CA GLY A 65 -10.13 -5.54 6.30
C GLY A 65 -9.04 -5.71 5.24
N ILE A 66 -9.48 -5.92 4.00
CA ILE A 66 -8.61 -5.92 2.81
C ILE A 66 -9.37 -5.18 1.70
N ASP A 67 -8.67 -4.31 0.96
CA ASP A 67 -9.22 -3.65 -0.23
C ASP A 67 -8.53 -4.18 -1.49
N LEU A 68 -9.28 -4.98 -2.26
CA LEU A 68 -8.80 -5.55 -3.52
C LEU A 68 -9.01 -4.61 -4.71
N SER A 69 -9.78 -3.53 -4.55
CA SER A 69 -10.18 -2.64 -5.64
C SER A 69 -9.21 -1.50 -5.92
N VAL A 70 -8.22 -1.26 -5.05
CA VAL A 70 -7.33 -0.09 -5.08
C VAL A 70 -6.64 0.15 -6.44
N GLY A 71 -6.20 -0.92 -7.11
CA GLY A 71 -5.57 -0.82 -8.44
C GLY A 71 -6.55 -0.33 -9.50
N ASN A 72 -7.78 -0.83 -9.46
CA ASN A 72 -8.82 -0.45 -10.43
C ASN A 72 -9.44 0.92 -10.10
N ILE A 73 -9.48 1.34 -8.82
CA ILE A 73 -9.80 2.72 -8.44
C ILE A 73 -8.78 3.67 -9.05
N MET A 74 -7.48 3.38 -8.91
CA MET A 74 -6.42 4.20 -9.48
C MET A 74 -6.55 4.31 -11.01
N VAL A 75 -6.73 3.17 -11.71
CA VAL A 75 -6.85 3.15 -13.17
C VAL A 75 -8.13 3.82 -13.64
N LEU A 76 -9.27 3.58 -13.03
CA LEU A 76 -10.52 4.25 -13.38
C LEU A 76 -10.40 5.77 -13.20
N SER A 77 -9.75 6.21 -12.12
CA SER A 77 -9.48 7.64 -11.87
C SER A 77 -8.57 8.24 -12.94
N CYS A 78 -7.49 7.53 -13.35
CA CYS A 78 -6.64 7.93 -14.46
C CYS A 78 -7.43 8.11 -15.75
N MET A 79 -8.23 7.11 -16.10
CA MET A 79 -8.91 7.05 -17.39
C MET A 79 -9.99 8.12 -17.51
N LEU A 80 -10.86 8.23 -16.50
CA LEU A 80 -11.92 9.26 -16.53
C LEU A 80 -11.35 10.68 -16.46
N GLY A 81 -10.29 10.88 -15.66
CA GLY A 81 -9.61 12.18 -15.59
C GLY A 81 -8.93 12.56 -16.90
N GLY A 82 -8.20 11.65 -17.53
CA GLY A 82 -7.55 11.89 -18.81
C GLY A 82 -8.55 12.11 -19.95
N MET A 83 -9.64 11.32 -19.99
CA MET A 83 -10.73 11.52 -20.97
C MET A 83 -11.42 12.88 -20.79
N ALA A 84 -11.68 13.29 -19.54
CA ALA A 84 -12.30 14.57 -19.25
C ALA A 84 -11.38 15.75 -19.63
N ALA A 85 -10.09 15.64 -19.37
CA ALA A 85 -9.10 16.63 -19.80
C ALA A 85 -9.04 16.75 -21.34
N ALA A 86 -8.98 15.62 -22.04
CA ALA A 86 -8.95 15.58 -23.50
C ALA A 86 -10.24 16.10 -24.12
N GLY A 87 -11.41 15.68 -23.61
CA GLY A 87 -12.71 16.08 -24.15
C GLY A 87 -13.05 17.57 -23.95
N THR A 88 -12.53 18.17 -22.88
CA THR A 88 -12.77 19.61 -22.59
C THR A 88 -11.62 20.52 -23.00
N GLY A 89 -10.48 19.98 -23.38
CA GLY A 89 -9.24 20.74 -23.59
C GLY A 89 -8.70 21.43 -22.33
N ASN A 90 -9.18 21.03 -21.14
CA ASN A 90 -8.85 21.68 -19.87
C ASN A 90 -8.31 20.66 -18.84
N GLY A 91 -7.02 20.74 -18.53
CA GLY A 91 -6.37 19.88 -17.56
C GLY A 91 -6.93 19.98 -16.14
N MET A 92 -7.50 21.14 -15.74
CA MET A 92 -8.11 21.30 -14.41
C MET A 92 -9.38 20.44 -14.27
N VAL A 93 -10.15 20.30 -15.34
CA VAL A 93 -11.31 19.38 -15.37
C VAL A 93 -10.82 17.95 -15.15
N GLY A 94 -9.72 17.55 -15.80
CA GLY A 94 -9.08 16.27 -15.59
C GLY A 94 -8.70 16.03 -14.11
N VAL A 95 -8.11 17.04 -13.46
CA VAL A 95 -7.76 16.99 -12.04
C VAL A 95 -9.00 16.76 -11.17
N LEU A 96 -10.03 17.56 -11.34
CA LEU A 96 -11.26 17.48 -10.57
C LEU A 96 -11.96 16.12 -10.73
N VAL A 97 -12.03 15.63 -11.97
CA VAL A 97 -12.65 14.32 -12.28
C VAL A 97 -11.82 13.18 -11.66
N THR A 98 -10.49 13.19 -11.79
CA THR A 98 -9.64 12.16 -11.18
C THR A 98 -9.88 12.06 -9.66
N VAL A 99 -9.86 13.19 -8.96
CA VAL A 99 -10.06 13.24 -7.50
C VAL A 99 -11.48 12.82 -7.14
N ALA A 100 -12.49 13.30 -7.87
CA ALA A 100 -13.89 12.95 -7.62
C ALA A 100 -14.15 11.45 -7.82
N VAL A 101 -13.61 10.86 -8.89
CA VAL A 101 -13.76 9.41 -9.15
C VAL A 101 -13.13 8.58 -8.03
N GLY A 102 -11.91 8.87 -7.63
CA GLY A 102 -11.28 8.15 -6.53
C GLY A 102 -12.02 8.28 -5.22
N ALA A 103 -12.48 9.51 -4.88
CA ALA A 103 -13.29 9.76 -3.68
C ALA A 103 -14.61 8.99 -3.72
N VAL A 104 -15.33 9.01 -4.86
CA VAL A 104 -16.62 8.30 -5.03
C VAL A 104 -16.43 6.80 -4.95
N CYS A 105 -15.42 6.23 -5.61
CA CYS A 105 -15.14 4.79 -5.53
C CYS A 105 -14.82 4.35 -4.10
N GLY A 106 -13.97 5.11 -3.39
CA GLY A 106 -13.68 4.84 -1.97
C GLY A 106 -14.90 5.00 -1.07
N LEU A 107 -15.74 6.01 -1.34
CA LEU A 107 -16.99 6.23 -0.61
C LEU A 107 -17.99 5.09 -0.84
N ILE A 108 -18.14 4.59 -2.07
CA ILE A 108 -18.98 3.43 -2.40
C ILE A 108 -18.53 2.21 -1.57
N ASN A 109 -17.23 1.87 -1.59
CA ASN A 109 -16.70 0.79 -0.77
C ASN A 109 -16.99 1.02 0.72
N GLY A 110 -16.71 2.22 1.21
CA GLY A 110 -16.97 2.59 2.60
C GLY A 110 -18.44 2.47 3.01
N LEU A 111 -19.37 2.89 2.15
CA LEU A 111 -20.82 2.77 2.41
C LEU A 111 -21.30 1.32 2.41
N MET A 112 -20.85 0.52 1.45
CA MET A 112 -21.23 -0.91 1.39
C MET A 112 -20.71 -1.67 2.63
N ILE A 113 -19.50 -1.38 3.08
CA ILE A 113 -18.89 -2.03 4.24
C ILE A 113 -19.48 -1.51 5.55
N ALA A 114 -19.57 -0.18 5.70
CA ALA A 114 -19.96 0.43 6.96
C ALA A 114 -21.48 0.41 7.19
N LYS A 115 -22.28 0.70 6.15
CA LYS A 115 -23.74 0.83 6.26
C LYS A 115 -24.48 -0.43 5.84
N ALA A 116 -24.15 -0.99 4.67
CA ALA A 116 -24.76 -2.25 4.22
C ALA A 116 -24.19 -3.49 4.94
N LYS A 117 -23.09 -3.32 5.72
CA LYS A 117 -22.45 -4.39 6.52
C LYS A 117 -22.01 -5.61 5.71
N ILE A 118 -21.69 -5.39 4.45
CA ILE A 118 -21.13 -6.41 3.57
C ILE A 118 -19.66 -6.60 3.96
N SER A 119 -19.18 -7.83 3.90
CA SER A 119 -17.77 -8.13 4.16
C SER A 119 -16.84 -7.29 3.29
N GLU A 120 -15.76 -6.78 3.88
CA GLU A 120 -14.75 -5.95 3.19
C GLU A 120 -14.21 -6.65 1.95
N MET A 121 -13.85 -7.92 2.07
CA MET A 121 -13.28 -8.70 0.97
C MET A 121 -14.28 -8.92 -0.17
N ILE A 122 -15.54 -9.21 0.15
CA ILE A 122 -16.61 -9.42 -0.85
C ILE A 122 -16.91 -8.11 -1.57
N THR A 123 -17.05 -7.01 -0.82
CA THR A 123 -17.32 -5.69 -1.37
C THR A 123 -16.21 -5.29 -2.35
N THR A 124 -14.95 -5.32 -1.89
CA THR A 124 -13.83 -4.83 -2.68
C THR A 124 -13.47 -5.73 -3.85
N LEU A 125 -13.75 -7.03 -3.77
CA LEU A 125 -13.66 -7.94 -4.91
C LEU A 125 -14.73 -7.61 -5.97
N ALA A 126 -15.99 -7.40 -5.55
CA ALA A 126 -17.06 -7.04 -6.47
C ALA A 126 -16.81 -5.68 -7.14
N THR A 127 -16.39 -4.66 -6.36
CA THR A 127 -16.09 -3.34 -6.90
C THR A 127 -14.79 -3.32 -7.73
N MET A 128 -13.83 -4.20 -7.46
CA MET A 128 -12.67 -4.41 -8.32
C MET A 128 -13.09 -4.72 -9.76
N TYR A 129 -13.99 -5.70 -9.95
CA TYR A 129 -14.49 -6.03 -11.29
C TYR A 129 -15.44 -4.95 -11.84
N LEU A 130 -16.25 -4.32 -10.99
CA LEU A 130 -17.09 -3.19 -11.41
C LEU A 130 -16.25 -2.04 -11.99
N PHE A 131 -15.23 -1.60 -11.28
CA PHE A 131 -14.38 -0.49 -11.71
C PHE A 131 -13.54 -0.85 -12.93
N LEU A 132 -13.08 -2.10 -13.05
CA LEU A 132 -12.42 -2.62 -14.25
C LEU A 132 -13.37 -2.59 -15.45
N GLY A 133 -14.59 -3.09 -15.26
CA GLY A 133 -15.62 -3.10 -16.31
C GLY A 133 -16.02 -1.70 -16.76
N LEU A 134 -16.16 -0.76 -15.81
CA LEU A 134 -16.44 0.65 -16.11
C LEU A 134 -15.28 1.30 -16.88
N ALA A 135 -14.04 1.08 -16.45
CA ALA A 135 -12.86 1.60 -17.14
C ALA A 135 -12.81 1.12 -18.60
N ARG A 136 -13.03 -0.19 -18.81
CA ARG A 136 -13.06 -0.79 -20.15
C ARG A 136 -14.24 -0.31 -21.00
N GLY A 137 -15.45 -0.31 -20.41
CA GLY A 137 -16.68 0.05 -21.13
C GLY A 137 -16.71 1.52 -21.58
N ILE A 138 -16.25 2.43 -20.71
CA ILE A 138 -16.24 3.87 -21.00
C ILE A 138 -15.14 4.23 -22.02
N SER A 139 -13.96 3.57 -21.93
CA SER A 139 -12.86 3.82 -22.87
C SER A 139 -12.99 3.07 -24.20
N GLY A 140 -13.95 2.16 -24.34
CA GLY A 140 -14.01 1.28 -25.51
C GLY A 140 -12.81 0.32 -25.63
N GLY A 141 -11.96 0.23 -24.59
CA GLY A 141 -10.71 -0.51 -24.59
C GLY A 141 -9.50 0.29 -25.06
N ASP A 142 -9.69 1.55 -25.41
CA ASP A 142 -8.60 2.45 -25.87
C ASP A 142 -7.73 2.93 -24.70
N SER A 143 -6.52 3.37 -25.05
CA SER A 143 -5.61 4.02 -24.13
C SER A 143 -6.01 5.48 -23.91
N VAL A 144 -5.89 5.94 -22.66
CA VAL A 144 -6.06 7.33 -22.29
C VAL A 144 -4.69 7.96 -22.07
N TYR A 145 -4.51 9.18 -22.58
CA TYR A 145 -3.22 9.89 -22.54
C TYR A 145 -3.13 10.85 -21.36
N SER A 146 -1.89 11.14 -20.97
CA SER A 146 -1.57 12.10 -19.91
C SER A 146 -1.97 13.53 -20.30
N PHE A 147 -2.32 14.32 -19.31
CA PHE A 147 -2.53 15.76 -19.41
C PHE A 147 -1.53 16.52 -18.53
N ASP A 148 -1.42 17.84 -18.72
CA ASP A 148 -0.32 18.66 -18.17
C ASP A 148 -0.04 18.44 -16.69
N PHE A 149 -1.07 18.46 -15.84
CA PHE A 149 -0.90 18.26 -14.41
C PHE A 149 -0.41 16.86 -14.07
N ALA A 150 -0.95 15.82 -14.72
CA ALA A 150 -0.50 14.45 -14.53
C ALA A 150 0.95 14.29 -15.01
N GLY A 151 1.27 14.86 -16.19
CA GLY A 151 2.63 14.90 -16.71
C GLY A 151 3.62 15.58 -15.75
N TRP A 152 3.20 16.70 -15.15
CA TRP A 152 3.97 17.38 -14.12
C TRP A 152 4.19 16.50 -12.89
N CYS A 153 3.14 15.88 -12.34
CA CYS A 153 3.26 14.95 -11.22
C CYS A 153 4.17 13.75 -11.51
N GLY A 154 4.13 13.26 -12.75
CA GLY A 154 4.84 12.04 -13.16
C GLY A 154 6.29 12.24 -13.61
N ASN A 155 6.69 13.45 -14.04
CA ASN A 155 7.99 13.63 -14.72
C ASN A 155 8.84 14.80 -14.20
N THR A 156 8.29 15.69 -13.36
CA THR A 156 9.06 16.83 -12.85
C THR A 156 10.15 16.40 -11.90
N MET A 157 11.32 17.04 -12.06
CA MET A 157 12.47 16.87 -11.18
C MET A 157 12.69 18.15 -10.37
N ILE A 158 12.95 18.00 -9.08
CA ILE A 158 13.37 19.10 -8.19
C ILE A 158 14.82 18.82 -7.80
N GLY A 159 15.74 19.45 -8.53
CA GLY A 159 17.15 19.06 -8.46
C GLY A 159 17.34 17.61 -8.91
N PRO A 160 18.04 16.76 -8.13
CA PRO A 160 18.22 15.36 -8.47
C PRO A 160 17.02 14.47 -8.14
N LEU A 161 15.98 14.99 -7.44
CA LEU A 161 14.88 14.20 -6.90
C LEU A 161 13.62 14.32 -7.77
N PRO A 162 13.01 13.20 -8.20
CA PRO A 162 11.68 13.21 -8.78
C PRO A 162 10.62 13.71 -7.79
N ILE A 163 9.74 14.61 -8.23
CA ILE A 163 8.69 15.22 -7.38
C ILE A 163 7.80 14.17 -6.69
N GLN A 164 7.61 13.04 -7.33
CA GLN A 164 6.82 11.93 -6.82
C GLN A 164 7.34 11.38 -5.48
N ILE A 165 8.67 11.34 -5.31
CA ILE A 165 9.30 10.89 -4.07
C ILE A 165 8.96 11.86 -2.93
N ILE A 166 8.88 13.16 -3.24
CA ILE A 166 8.49 14.19 -2.26
C ILE A 166 7.02 13.99 -1.86
N PHE A 167 6.12 13.77 -2.83
CA PHE A 167 4.71 13.45 -2.53
C PHE A 167 4.59 12.21 -1.65
N TYR A 168 5.31 11.14 -1.99
CA TYR A 168 5.32 9.93 -1.17
C TYR A 168 5.85 10.19 0.24
N ALA A 169 6.96 10.92 0.38
CA ALA A 169 7.54 11.22 1.69
C ALA A 169 6.60 12.05 2.57
N VAL A 170 5.94 13.06 2.00
CA VAL A 170 4.95 13.88 2.72
C VAL A 170 3.78 13.01 3.18
N LEU A 171 3.20 12.20 2.28
CA LEU A 171 2.13 11.27 2.65
C LEU A 171 2.59 10.26 3.70
N ALA A 172 3.78 9.70 3.58
CA ALA A 172 4.34 8.76 4.54
C ALA A 172 4.41 9.39 5.95
N VAL A 173 4.90 10.62 6.07
CA VAL A 173 4.95 11.34 7.35
C VAL A 173 3.54 11.52 7.92
N VAL A 174 2.59 11.97 7.10
CA VAL A 174 1.19 12.16 7.52
C VAL A 174 0.59 10.84 8.03
N PHE A 175 0.73 9.75 7.27
CA PHE A 175 0.16 8.46 7.65
C PHE A 175 0.87 7.84 8.87
N VAL A 176 2.19 8.04 9.04
CA VAL A 176 2.92 7.66 10.26
C VAL A 176 2.34 8.37 11.47
N ILE A 177 2.10 9.69 11.38
CA ILE A 177 1.52 10.46 12.48
C ILE A 177 0.09 9.99 12.78
N ILE A 178 -0.74 9.82 11.74
CA ILE A 178 -2.13 9.38 11.90
C ILE A 178 -2.19 8.00 12.55
N LEU A 179 -1.44 7.01 12.06
CA LEU A 179 -1.53 5.65 12.58
C LEU A 179 -0.90 5.51 13.96
N GLN A 180 0.30 6.07 14.16
CA GLN A 180 1.09 5.78 15.37
C GLN A 180 0.90 6.77 16.51
N LYS A 181 0.53 8.05 16.21
CA LYS A 181 0.47 9.10 17.23
C LYS A 181 -0.94 9.63 17.51
N SER A 182 -1.90 9.42 16.60
CA SER A 182 -3.24 9.99 16.74
C SER A 182 -4.20 9.09 17.54
N THR A 183 -5.30 9.71 18.01
CA THR A 183 -6.45 8.98 18.58
C THR A 183 -7.16 8.13 17.53
N PHE A 184 -7.13 8.56 16.27
CA PHE A 184 -7.72 7.83 15.16
C PHE A 184 -6.98 6.49 14.96
N GLY A 185 -5.65 6.48 14.96
CA GLY A 185 -4.85 5.25 14.85
C GLY A 185 -5.15 4.26 15.99
N ARG A 186 -5.24 4.75 17.25
CA ARG A 186 -5.61 3.88 18.38
C ARG A 186 -6.98 3.22 18.21
N LYS A 187 -7.95 3.92 17.63
CA LYS A 187 -9.28 3.36 17.33
C LYS A 187 -9.19 2.28 16.24
N LEU A 188 -8.31 2.43 15.22
CA LEU A 188 -8.08 1.40 14.20
C LEU A 188 -7.55 0.10 14.82
N PHE A 189 -6.56 0.19 15.70
CA PHE A 189 -6.04 -0.98 16.41
C PHE A 189 -7.10 -1.63 17.30
N ALA A 190 -7.91 -0.84 18.02
CA ALA A 190 -8.99 -1.36 18.84
C ALA A 190 -10.04 -2.14 18.02
N ILE A 191 -10.42 -1.61 16.85
CA ILE A 191 -11.34 -2.29 15.91
C ILE A 191 -10.74 -3.63 15.44
N GLY A 192 -9.45 -3.62 15.05
CA GLY A 192 -8.79 -4.83 14.57
C GLY A 192 -8.56 -5.89 15.64
N LEU A 193 -8.42 -5.51 16.90
CA LEU A 193 -8.32 -6.47 18.01
C LEU A 193 -9.68 -7.14 18.29
N ASN A 194 -10.75 -6.37 18.36
CA ASN A 194 -12.10 -6.90 18.52
C ASN A 194 -13.13 -5.80 18.15
N LYS A 195 -13.76 -5.93 16.98
CA LYS A 195 -14.72 -4.95 16.45
C LYS A 195 -15.93 -4.75 17.38
N ASN A 196 -16.43 -5.83 18.00
CA ASN A 196 -17.59 -5.75 18.91
C ASN A 196 -17.19 -5.06 20.22
N ALA A 197 -16.08 -5.43 20.82
CA ALA A 197 -15.59 -4.77 22.03
C ALA A 197 -15.31 -3.27 21.78
N ALA A 198 -14.73 -2.90 20.64
CA ALA A 198 -14.52 -1.52 20.26
C ALA A 198 -15.84 -0.75 20.16
N LYS A 199 -16.88 -1.37 19.58
CA LYS A 199 -18.22 -0.77 19.50
C LYS A 199 -18.84 -0.54 20.90
N TYR A 200 -18.73 -1.53 21.79
CA TYR A 200 -19.22 -1.39 23.17
C TYR A 200 -18.45 -0.34 23.97
N ALA A 201 -17.17 -0.10 23.64
CA ALA A 201 -16.36 0.97 24.20
C ALA A 201 -16.66 2.37 23.60
N GLY A 202 -17.76 2.51 22.82
CA GLY A 202 -18.19 3.79 22.25
C GLY A 202 -17.45 4.19 20.96
N ILE A 203 -16.65 3.32 20.35
CA ILE A 203 -15.98 3.63 19.08
C ILE A 203 -16.99 3.46 17.93
N ASN A 204 -17.24 4.51 17.18
CA ASN A 204 -18.07 4.45 15.98
C ASN A 204 -17.31 3.77 14.84
N THR A 205 -17.40 2.44 14.79
CA THR A 205 -16.68 1.59 13.82
C THR A 205 -17.12 1.88 12.38
N GLU A 206 -18.41 2.19 12.17
CA GLU A 206 -18.97 2.51 10.85
C GLU A 206 -18.34 3.79 10.28
N LYS A 207 -18.30 4.87 11.07
CA LYS A 207 -17.69 6.14 10.65
C LYS A 207 -16.21 5.96 10.32
N ILE A 208 -15.49 5.16 11.11
CA ILE A 208 -14.06 4.92 10.90
C ILE A 208 -13.84 4.13 9.61
N GLN A 209 -14.60 3.06 9.37
CA GLN A 209 -14.53 2.31 8.12
C GLN A 209 -14.86 3.18 6.91
N LEU A 210 -15.92 3.98 6.97
CA LEU A 210 -16.26 4.92 5.91
C LEU A 210 -15.08 5.86 5.57
N ILE A 211 -14.46 6.45 6.59
CA ILE A 211 -13.33 7.38 6.44
C ILE A 211 -12.14 6.68 5.79
N ILE A 212 -11.70 5.52 6.28
CA ILE A 212 -10.49 4.87 5.77
C ILE A 212 -10.64 4.44 4.30
N TYR A 213 -11.79 3.90 3.89
CA TYR A 213 -12.02 3.55 2.49
C TYR A 213 -12.12 4.79 1.59
N THR A 214 -12.78 5.85 2.03
CA THR A 214 -12.83 7.12 1.27
C THR A 214 -11.43 7.74 1.13
N VAL A 215 -10.65 7.78 2.20
CA VAL A 215 -9.25 8.24 2.16
C VAL A 215 -8.40 7.36 1.24
N THR A 216 -8.61 6.05 1.25
CA THR A 216 -7.91 5.13 0.33
C THR A 216 -8.23 5.48 -1.12
N GLY A 217 -9.49 5.72 -1.47
CA GLY A 217 -9.88 6.16 -2.81
C GLY A 217 -9.23 7.48 -3.23
N LEU A 218 -9.15 8.46 -2.31
CA LEU A 218 -8.44 9.72 -2.55
C LEU A 218 -6.94 9.51 -2.79
N VAL A 219 -6.29 8.65 -2.02
CA VAL A 219 -4.87 8.34 -2.23
C VAL A 219 -4.65 7.58 -3.54
N CYS A 220 -5.58 6.70 -3.94
CA CYS A 220 -5.56 6.08 -5.26
C CYS A 220 -5.67 7.13 -6.38
N ALA A 221 -6.49 8.17 -6.22
CA ALA A 221 -6.57 9.29 -7.18
C ALA A 221 -5.26 10.10 -7.24
N LEU A 222 -4.60 10.33 -6.10
CA LEU A 222 -3.28 10.98 -6.09
C LEU A 222 -2.22 10.11 -6.78
N ALA A 223 -2.23 8.81 -6.54
CA ALA A 223 -1.37 7.87 -7.24
C ALA A 223 -1.67 7.81 -8.75
N ALA A 224 -2.94 8.01 -9.14
CA ALA A 224 -3.38 8.04 -10.54
C ALA A 224 -2.69 9.15 -11.36
N PHE A 225 -2.51 10.35 -10.78
CA PHE A 225 -1.77 11.43 -11.47
C PHE A 225 -0.33 11.03 -11.78
N ILE A 226 0.35 10.46 -10.79
CA ILE A 226 1.75 10.04 -10.94
C ILE A 226 1.84 8.91 -11.96
N PHE A 227 0.93 7.93 -11.87
CA PHE A 227 0.88 6.78 -12.76
C PHE A 227 0.63 7.19 -14.21
N LEU A 228 -0.40 8.01 -14.47
CA LEU A 228 -0.73 8.49 -15.81
C LEU A 228 0.39 9.37 -16.39
N GLY A 229 0.95 10.28 -15.57
CA GLY A 229 2.05 11.14 -15.99
C GLY A 229 3.32 10.38 -16.35
N ARG A 230 3.65 9.35 -15.58
CA ARG A 230 4.86 8.54 -15.76
C ARG A 230 4.79 7.64 -17.00
N PHE A 231 3.65 6.99 -17.22
CA PHE A 231 3.45 6.09 -18.36
C PHE A 231 2.97 6.78 -19.62
N THR A 232 2.64 8.07 -19.56
CA THR A 232 2.12 8.90 -20.66
C THR A 232 0.80 8.42 -21.24
N SER A 233 0.52 7.13 -21.24
CA SER A 233 -0.76 6.53 -21.62
C SER A 233 -1.08 5.33 -20.74
N VAL A 234 -2.35 5.11 -20.44
CA VAL A 234 -2.84 4.05 -19.56
C VAL A 234 -4.02 3.33 -20.20
N LYS A 235 -4.03 1.99 -20.15
CA LYS A 235 -5.17 1.14 -20.51
C LYS A 235 -5.92 0.69 -19.26
N TYR A 236 -7.14 0.23 -19.45
CA TYR A 236 -8.04 -0.23 -18.38
C TYR A 236 -7.46 -1.38 -17.52
N ASP A 237 -6.58 -2.21 -18.06
CA ASP A 237 -5.96 -3.37 -17.41
C ASP A 237 -4.63 -3.07 -16.71
N ALA A 238 -4.15 -1.82 -16.76
CA ALA A 238 -2.87 -1.41 -16.17
C ALA A 238 -2.81 -1.58 -14.64
N GLY A 239 -3.96 -1.70 -13.96
CA GLY A 239 -4.06 -1.99 -12.53
C GLY A 239 -3.99 -3.47 -12.16
N THR A 240 -3.82 -4.37 -13.12
CA THR A 240 -3.80 -5.82 -12.86
C THR A 240 -2.68 -6.18 -11.88
N ASN A 241 -3.02 -6.97 -10.85
CA ASN A 241 -2.14 -7.39 -9.76
C ASN A 241 -1.55 -6.24 -8.90
N PHE A 242 -1.97 -4.98 -9.10
CA PHE A 242 -1.51 -3.86 -8.29
C PHE A 242 -1.88 -4.04 -6.80
N ASN A 243 -3.12 -4.47 -6.53
CA ASN A 243 -3.62 -4.77 -5.19
C ASN A 243 -2.76 -5.82 -4.47
N LEU A 244 -2.37 -6.90 -5.16
CA LEU A 244 -1.52 -7.93 -4.56
C LEU A 244 -0.14 -7.40 -4.18
N LYS A 245 0.46 -6.55 -5.01
CA LYS A 245 1.74 -5.87 -4.70
C LYS A 245 1.62 -4.98 -3.47
N VAL A 246 0.53 -4.20 -3.38
CA VAL A 246 0.24 -3.34 -2.22
C VAL A 246 0.09 -4.17 -0.94
N ILE A 247 -0.70 -5.24 -0.98
CA ILE A 247 -0.89 -6.15 0.17
C ILE A 247 0.43 -6.79 0.57
N THR A 248 1.24 -7.25 -0.41
CA THR A 248 2.56 -7.84 -0.15
C THR A 248 3.46 -6.89 0.62
N ILE A 249 3.52 -5.61 0.24
CA ILE A 249 4.31 -4.58 0.94
C ILE A 249 3.86 -4.46 2.40
N VAL A 250 2.54 -4.35 2.62
CA VAL A 250 1.98 -4.13 3.96
C VAL A 250 2.20 -5.34 4.87
N VAL A 251 2.00 -6.54 4.35
CA VAL A 251 2.19 -7.79 5.10
C VAL A 251 3.67 -8.06 5.37
N LEU A 252 4.53 -7.87 4.36
CA LEU A 252 5.99 -7.92 4.52
C LEU A 252 6.46 -6.93 5.59
N GLY A 253 5.83 -5.75 5.64
CA GLY A 253 6.05 -4.73 6.67
C GLY A 253 5.60 -5.14 8.09
N GLY A 254 5.01 -6.34 8.26
CA GLY A 254 4.62 -6.89 9.57
C GLY A 254 3.23 -6.47 10.04
N THR A 255 2.37 -6.02 9.15
CA THR A 255 0.96 -5.80 9.46
C THR A 255 0.18 -7.12 9.39
N SER A 256 -0.56 -7.44 10.44
CA SER A 256 -1.33 -8.68 10.56
C SER A 256 -2.60 -8.64 9.72
N ILE A 257 -2.78 -9.60 8.83
CA ILE A 257 -4.03 -9.76 8.05
C ILE A 257 -5.25 -9.98 8.97
N ASN A 258 -5.03 -10.55 10.15
CA ASN A 258 -6.10 -10.73 11.13
C ASN A 258 -6.46 -9.44 11.90
N GLY A 259 -5.82 -8.33 11.57
CA GLY A 259 -6.01 -7.04 12.25
C GLY A 259 -5.28 -6.91 13.60
N GLY A 260 -5.40 -5.75 14.21
CA GLY A 260 -4.93 -5.43 15.55
C GLY A 260 -3.42 -5.25 15.72
N ILE A 261 -2.63 -5.51 14.69
CA ILE A 261 -1.17 -5.37 14.71
C ILE A 261 -0.71 -4.79 13.38
N GLY A 262 0.13 -3.77 13.43
CA GLY A 262 0.73 -3.15 12.23
C GLY A 262 1.65 -1.99 12.62
N ASP A 263 2.56 -1.66 11.71
CA ASP A 263 3.48 -0.53 11.88
C ASP A 263 3.73 0.14 10.52
N MET A 264 3.48 1.45 10.46
CA MET A 264 3.70 2.21 9.23
C MET A 264 5.18 2.21 8.82
N LYS A 265 6.10 2.20 9.80
CA LYS A 265 7.55 2.09 9.51
C LYS A 265 7.89 0.77 8.84
N GLY A 266 7.23 -0.31 9.27
CA GLY A 266 7.34 -1.61 8.62
C GLY A 266 6.85 -1.57 7.17
N THR A 267 5.72 -0.90 6.89
CA THR A 267 5.21 -0.70 5.52
C THR A 267 6.22 0.06 4.64
N LEU A 268 6.86 1.12 5.18
CA LEU A 268 7.89 1.86 4.45
C LEU A 268 9.10 0.98 4.12
N LEU A 269 9.55 0.14 5.05
CA LEU A 269 10.62 -0.83 4.82
C LEU A 269 10.20 -1.90 3.81
N GLY A 270 8.96 -2.41 3.89
CA GLY A 270 8.40 -3.33 2.90
C GLY A 270 8.38 -2.71 1.50
N THR A 271 8.04 -1.43 1.40
CA THR A 271 8.10 -0.68 0.14
C THR A 271 9.52 -0.65 -0.43
N LEU A 272 10.52 -0.37 0.39
CA LEU A 272 11.93 -0.37 -0.02
C LEU A 272 12.41 -1.75 -0.45
N ILE A 273 12.02 -2.81 0.26
CA ILE A 273 12.39 -4.20 -0.09
C ILE A 273 11.82 -4.55 -1.47
N ILE A 274 10.54 -4.30 -1.71
CA ILE A 274 9.89 -4.61 -3.00
C ILE A 274 10.45 -3.74 -4.12
N ALA A 275 10.73 -2.45 -3.86
CA ALA A 275 11.41 -1.57 -4.81
C ALA A 275 12.76 -2.14 -5.25
N THR A 276 13.57 -2.52 -4.26
CA THR A 276 14.91 -3.08 -4.49
C THR A 276 14.84 -4.40 -5.27
N LEU A 277 13.93 -5.29 -4.89
CA LEU A 277 13.73 -6.56 -5.59
C LEU A 277 13.31 -6.35 -7.05
N ASN A 278 12.26 -5.56 -7.30
CA ASN A 278 11.76 -5.35 -8.66
C ASN A 278 12.82 -4.69 -9.56
N SER A 279 13.44 -3.62 -9.07
CA SER A 279 14.45 -2.90 -9.86
C SER A 279 15.73 -3.72 -10.03
N GLY A 280 16.12 -4.47 -9.00
CA GLY A 280 17.28 -5.36 -9.05
C GLY A 280 17.10 -6.50 -10.05
N LEU A 281 15.95 -7.17 -10.00
CA LEU A 281 15.63 -8.25 -10.96
C LEU A 281 15.56 -7.72 -12.40
N THR A 282 15.04 -6.49 -12.57
CA THR A 282 15.00 -5.83 -13.89
C THR A 282 16.40 -5.55 -14.43
N VAL A 283 17.31 -5.00 -13.62
CA VAL A 283 18.71 -4.77 -14.03
C VAL A 283 19.45 -6.07 -14.35
N MET A 284 19.09 -7.16 -13.67
CA MET A 284 19.62 -8.51 -13.95
C MET A 284 18.99 -9.16 -15.18
N ASN A 285 18.14 -8.44 -15.94
CA ASN A 285 17.40 -8.92 -17.11
C ASN A 285 16.51 -10.15 -16.82
N ILE A 286 16.00 -10.28 -15.60
CA ILE A 286 15.06 -11.35 -15.24
C ILE A 286 13.68 -11.03 -15.85
N PRO A 287 13.08 -11.97 -16.61
CA PRO A 287 11.76 -11.77 -17.22
C PRO A 287 10.67 -11.42 -16.19
N ILE A 288 9.70 -10.61 -16.61
CA ILE A 288 8.64 -10.08 -15.72
C ILE A 288 7.79 -11.19 -15.08
N ASP A 289 7.60 -12.30 -15.79
CA ASP A 289 6.86 -13.45 -15.28
C ASP A 289 7.59 -14.08 -14.09
N VAL A 290 8.92 -14.22 -14.18
CA VAL A 290 9.76 -14.72 -13.09
C VAL A 290 9.75 -13.74 -11.91
N GLN A 291 9.77 -12.42 -12.17
CA GLN A 291 9.65 -11.40 -11.11
C GLN A 291 8.32 -11.55 -10.36
N THR A 292 7.23 -11.87 -11.07
CA THR A 292 5.91 -12.12 -10.46
C THR A 292 5.92 -13.35 -9.56
N VAL A 293 6.57 -14.44 -9.99
CA VAL A 293 6.77 -15.64 -9.15
C VAL A 293 7.58 -15.30 -7.90
N VAL A 294 8.68 -14.57 -8.03
CA VAL A 294 9.51 -14.14 -6.88
C VAL A 294 8.69 -13.32 -5.89
N GLN A 295 7.85 -12.39 -6.36
CA GLN A 295 6.97 -11.61 -5.49
C GLN A 295 5.98 -12.50 -4.72
N GLY A 296 5.38 -13.50 -5.39
CA GLY A 296 4.49 -14.48 -4.75
C GLY A 296 5.21 -15.30 -3.67
N VAL A 297 6.43 -15.75 -3.95
CA VAL A 297 7.27 -16.48 -2.98
C VAL A 297 7.63 -15.60 -1.79
N VAL A 298 8.00 -14.33 -2.02
CA VAL A 298 8.29 -13.36 -0.95
C VAL A 298 7.05 -13.14 -0.07
N LEU A 299 5.86 -13.03 -0.66
CA LEU A 299 4.62 -12.92 0.10
C LEU A 299 4.38 -14.15 0.97
N LEU A 300 4.52 -15.36 0.42
CA LEU A 300 4.33 -16.61 1.17
C LEU A 300 5.32 -16.73 2.33
N ILE A 301 6.59 -16.47 2.08
CA ILE A 301 7.63 -16.50 3.13
C ILE A 301 7.31 -15.48 4.23
N SER A 302 6.87 -14.28 3.86
CA SER A 302 6.51 -13.23 4.81
C SER A 302 5.33 -13.63 5.69
N LEU A 303 4.28 -14.22 5.10
CA LEU A 303 3.12 -14.72 5.83
C LEU A 303 3.48 -15.83 6.81
N ILE A 304 4.29 -16.80 6.37
CA ILE A 304 4.75 -17.92 7.21
C ILE A 304 5.62 -17.39 8.37
N ALA A 305 6.60 -16.54 8.07
CA ALA A 305 7.47 -15.96 9.09
C ALA A 305 6.68 -15.16 10.14
N PHE A 306 5.75 -14.34 9.68
CA PHE A 306 4.89 -13.54 10.55
C PHE A 306 3.98 -14.42 11.43
N SER A 307 3.36 -15.47 10.85
CA SER A 307 2.54 -16.44 11.57
C SER A 307 3.33 -17.16 12.69
N ILE A 308 4.57 -17.60 12.39
CA ILE A 308 5.44 -18.25 13.36
C ILE A 308 5.79 -17.30 14.50
N VAL A 309 6.14 -16.04 14.19
CA VAL A 309 6.49 -15.03 15.21
C VAL A 309 5.29 -14.74 16.12
N GLN A 310 4.10 -14.56 15.56
CA GLN A 310 2.88 -14.34 16.34
C GLN A 310 2.53 -15.52 17.26
N THR A 311 2.61 -16.75 16.74
CA THR A 311 2.29 -17.95 17.51
C THR A 311 3.26 -18.13 18.69
N ARG A 312 4.55 -17.89 18.48
CA ARG A 312 5.56 -17.92 19.55
C ARG A 312 5.33 -16.84 20.61
N ALA A 313 4.94 -15.63 20.19
CA ALA A 313 4.62 -14.53 21.11
C ALA A 313 3.39 -14.85 21.99
N LYS A 314 2.33 -15.41 21.41
CA LYS A 314 1.12 -15.85 22.14
C LYS A 314 1.46 -16.96 23.16
N LYS A 315 2.22 -17.99 22.75
CA LYS A 315 2.63 -19.07 23.67
C LYS A 315 3.43 -18.55 24.87
N LYS A 316 4.38 -17.64 24.65
CA LYS A 316 5.16 -17.03 25.76
C LYS A 316 4.28 -16.26 26.74
N LYS A 317 3.27 -15.53 26.24
CA LYS A 317 2.35 -14.77 27.09
C LYS A 317 1.45 -15.68 27.94
N VAL A 318 0.97 -16.78 27.37
CA VAL A 318 0.17 -17.78 28.09
C VAL A 318 1.00 -18.46 29.20
N ILE A 319 2.21 -18.92 28.89
CA ILE A 319 3.09 -19.55 29.87
C ILE A 319 3.39 -18.61 31.05
N LYS A 320 3.63 -17.32 30.78
CA LYS A 320 3.90 -16.33 31.81
C LYS A 320 2.68 -16.13 32.74
N ILE A 321 1.48 -16.02 32.19
CA ILE A 321 0.24 -15.87 32.99
C ILE A 321 -0.02 -17.12 33.82
N THR A 322 0.23 -18.32 33.29
CA THR A 322 0.04 -19.58 34.03
C THR A 322 1.05 -19.72 35.15
N SER A 323 2.32 -19.33 34.94
CA SER A 323 3.34 -19.37 35.98
C SER A 323 3.09 -18.36 37.11
N GLU A 324 2.57 -17.16 36.78
CA GLU A 324 2.19 -16.16 37.78
C GLU A 324 0.98 -16.61 38.62
N LYS A 325 0.01 -17.32 38.00
CA LYS A 325 -1.15 -17.90 38.74
C LYS A 325 -0.81 -19.12 39.59
N SER A 326 0.24 -19.85 39.27
CA SER A 326 0.69 -21.01 40.10
C SER A 326 1.63 -20.59 41.23
N ALA A 327 2.12 -19.36 41.22
CA ALA A 327 2.99 -18.79 42.23
C ALA A 327 2.25 -17.89 43.26
N ALA A 328 0.97 -17.59 43.00
CA ALA A 328 0.04 -16.87 43.91
C ALA A 328 -0.91 -17.85 44.61
#